data_0b0fd2dd4dcdfaa19d8090ae96f11441
#
_entry.id   0b0fd2dd4dcdfaa19d8090ae96f11441
#
_cell.length_a   1.000
_cell.length_b   1.000
_cell.length_c   1.000
_cell.angle_alpha   90.00
_cell.angle_beta   90.00
_cell.angle_gamma   90.00
#
_symmetry.space_group_name_H-M   'P 1'
#
loop_
_entity.id
_entity.type
_entity.pdbx_description
1 polymer ?
#
loop_
_entity_poly.entity_id
_entity_poly.type
_entity_poly.pdbx_seq_one_letter_code
_entity_poly.pdbx_strand_id
1 'polypeptide(L)'
;MIYSAIPVNNGNLRPHQLAAKSDILRAWDSYDSVMLQMPTGTGKTYLFTSIIKDLISHYKSQKLEINILVVAHRIELLDQIAASLNNYGIPCGFIQGTREQHLWQRVQVGSILSLISERNEMSVRRCKFDFIIVDEAHHTLADSYKRLFDMFPEAKKLGVTA
;
A
#
# COMPACT_ATOMS: atom_id res chain seq x y z
N MET A 1 -0.76 -9.61 -16.48
CA MET A 1 0.11 -10.16 -15.45
C MET A 1 -0.69 -11.04 -14.49
N ILE A 2 -0.08 -12.13 -14.02
CA ILE A 2 -0.74 -13.05 -13.07
C ILE A 2 -0.14 -12.80 -11.68
N TYR A 3 -0.90 -12.14 -10.83
CA TYR A 3 -0.46 -11.80 -9.46
C TYR A 3 -0.37 -13.02 -8.55
N SER A 4 -1.23 -14.01 -8.78
CA SER A 4 -1.19 -15.28 -8.03
C SER A 4 0.09 -16.08 -8.25
N ALA A 5 0.85 -15.78 -9.31
CA ALA A 5 2.14 -16.40 -9.57
C ALA A 5 3.31 -15.76 -8.80
N ILE A 6 3.08 -14.65 -8.11
CA ILE A 6 4.11 -13.99 -7.32
C ILE A 6 4.49 -14.90 -6.14
N PRO A 7 5.78 -15.22 -5.96
CA PRO A 7 6.20 -16.06 -4.85
C PRO A 7 5.86 -15.43 -3.50
N VAL A 8 5.20 -16.19 -2.64
CA VAL A 8 4.81 -15.75 -1.30
C VAL A 8 5.89 -16.17 -0.32
N ASN A 9 6.51 -15.17 0.32
CA ASN A 9 7.45 -15.43 1.39
C ASN A 9 6.67 -15.68 2.69
N ASN A 10 6.93 -16.83 3.31
CA ASN A 10 6.27 -17.18 4.56
C ASN A 10 6.75 -16.31 5.72
N GLY A 11 8.05 -16.03 5.79
CA GLY A 11 8.62 -15.22 6.86
C GLY A 11 8.13 -15.67 8.23
N ASN A 12 7.77 -14.70 9.08
CA ASN A 12 7.18 -14.95 10.41
C ASN A 12 5.65 -14.77 10.40
N LEU A 13 5.02 -14.90 9.25
CA LEU A 13 3.57 -14.78 9.15
C LEU A 13 2.85 -15.95 9.78
N ARG A 14 1.74 -15.65 10.48
CA ARG A 14 0.84 -16.68 11.00
C ARG A 14 0.05 -17.31 9.85
N PRO A 15 -0.49 -18.55 10.03
CA PRO A 15 -1.24 -19.23 8.96
C PRO A 15 -2.37 -18.40 8.36
N HIS A 16 -3.14 -17.68 9.18
CA HIS A 16 -4.24 -16.83 8.68
C HIS A 16 -3.73 -15.64 7.86
N GLN A 17 -2.57 -15.11 8.19
CA GLN A 17 -1.94 -14.03 7.42
C GLN A 17 -1.43 -14.54 6.07
N LEU A 18 -0.84 -15.73 6.03
CA LEU A 18 -0.41 -16.36 4.78
C LEU A 18 -1.59 -16.64 3.86
N ALA A 19 -2.69 -17.15 4.40
CA ALA A 19 -3.91 -17.41 3.63
C ALA A 19 -4.47 -16.11 3.05
N ALA A 20 -4.55 -15.05 3.85
CA ALA A 20 -5.02 -13.74 3.40
C ALA A 20 -4.14 -13.19 2.29
N LYS A 21 -2.83 -13.29 2.42
CA LYS A 21 -1.86 -12.83 1.42
C LYS A 21 -2.07 -13.53 0.07
N SER A 22 -2.21 -14.86 0.10
CA SER A 22 -2.47 -15.65 -1.11
C SER A 22 -3.82 -15.28 -1.74
N ASP A 23 -4.84 -15.06 -0.93
CA ASP A 23 -6.18 -14.68 -1.40
C ASP A 23 -6.16 -13.30 -2.07
N ILE A 24 -5.43 -12.35 -1.52
CA ILE A 24 -5.29 -11.00 -2.10
C ILE A 24 -4.63 -11.07 -3.47
N LEU A 25 -3.52 -11.78 -3.58
CA LEU A 25 -2.80 -11.91 -4.86
C LEU A 25 -3.68 -12.60 -5.91
N ARG A 26 -4.40 -13.63 -5.51
CA ARG A 26 -5.35 -14.32 -6.41
C ARG A 26 -6.49 -13.41 -6.84
N ALA A 27 -7.04 -12.62 -5.92
CA ALA A 27 -8.12 -11.70 -6.21
C ALA A 27 -7.68 -10.61 -7.20
N TRP A 28 -6.44 -10.15 -7.13
CA TRP A 28 -5.91 -9.17 -8.08
C TRP A 28 -5.79 -9.70 -9.51
N ASP A 29 -5.78 -11.02 -9.72
CA ASP A 29 -5.83 -11.57 -11.08
C ASP A 29 -7.15 -11.21 -11.79
N SER A 30 -8.24 -11.05 -11.04
CA SER A 30 -9.57 -10.80 -11.58
C SER A 30 -10.14 -9.42 -11.26
N TYR A 31 -9.66 -8.76 -10.21
CA TYR A 31 -10.20 -7.50 -9.72
C TYR A 31 -9.09 -6.47 -9.51
N ASP A 32 -9.40 -5.21 -9.79
CA ASP A 32 -8.47 -4.11 -9.53
C ASP A 32 -8.44 -3.69 -8.06
N SER A 33 -9.55 -3.86 -7.35
CA SER A 33 -9.70 -3.45 -5.95
C SER A 33 -10.14 -4.63 -5.10
N VAL A 34 -9.46 -4.80 -3.98
CA VAL A 34 -9.73 -5.88 -3.00
C VAL A 34 -9.86 -5.25 -1.62
N MET A 35 -10.84 -5.69 -0.85
CA MET A 35 -11.00 -5.31 0.54
C MET A 35 -10.75 -6.51 1.43
N LEU A 36 -9.84 -6.35 2.39
CA LEU A 36 -9.56 -7.36 3.40
C LEU A 36 -10.07 -6.87 4.75
N GLN A 37 -10.92 -7.67 5.37
CA GLN A 37 -11.37 -7.44 6.74
C GLN A 37 -10.57 -8.34 7.70
N MET A 38 -9.92 -7.73 8.67
CA MET A 38 -9.17 -8.44 9.72
C MET A 38 -9.48 -7.81 11.07
N PRO A 39 -9.75 -8.61 12.11
CA PRO A 39 -9.95 -8.07 13.45
C PRO A 39 -8.75 -7.26 13.93
N THR A 40 -9.02 -6.28 14.78
CA THR A 40 -7.97 -5.48 15.42
C THR A 40 -6.99 -6.38 16.17
N GLY A 41 -5.71 -6.08 16.07
CA GLY A 41 -4.66 -6.86 16.75
C GLY A 41 -4.23 -8.15 16.05
N THR A 42 -4.71 -8.39 14.81
CA THR A 42 -4.33 -9.60 14.06
C THR A 42 -3.14 -9.39 13.12
N GLY A 43 -2.48 -8.22 13.19
CA GLY A 43 -1.27 -7.96 12.43
C GLY A 43 -1.49 -7.48 11.00
N LYS A 44 -2.47 -6.58 10.79
CA LYS A 44 -2.75 -5.99 9.47
C LYS A 44 -1.53 -5.34 8.84
N THR A 45 -0.84 -4.48 9.59
CA THR A 45 0.34 -3.77 9.10
C THR A 45 1.44 -4.74 8.71
N TYR A 46 1.66 -5.74 9.52
CA TYR A 46 2.64 -6.78 9.25
C TYR A 46 2.32 -7.54 7.96
N LEU A 47 1.04 -7.84 7.74
CA LEU A 47 0.56 -8.52 6.54
C LEU A 47 0.82 -7.67 5.29
N PHE A 48 0.33 -6.43 5.24
CA PHE A 48 0.45 -5.66 3.99
C PHE A 48 1.89 -5.20 3.72
N THR A 49 2.72 -4.96 4.74
CA THR A 49 4.14 -4.68 4.50
C THR A 49 4.87 -5.91 3.97
N SER A 50 4.47 -7.10 4.37
CA SER A 50 4.96 -8.36 3.82
C SER A 50 4.58 -8.52 2.33
N ILE A 51 3.35 -8.13 1.96
CA ILE A 51 2.92 -8.12 0.56
C ILE A 51 3.78 -7.14 -0.25
N ILE A 52 4.04 -5.96 0.27
CA ILE A 52 4.91 -4.97 -0.38
C ILE A 52 6.29 -5.56 -0.64
N LYS A 53 6.85 -6.26 0.35
CA LYS A 53 8.15 -6.91 0.21
C LYS A 53 8.15 -7.94 -0.92
N ASP A 54 7.12 -8.76 -1.00
CA ASP A 54 7.01 -9.76 -2.05
C ASP A 54 6.87 -9.12 -3.44
N LEU A 55 6.06 -8.07 -3.56
CA LEU A 55 5.88 -7.32 -4.81
C LEU A 55 7.21 -6.74 -5.28
N ILE A 56 7.92 -6.04 -4.42
CA ILE A 56 9.21 -5.42 -4.76
C ILE A 56 10.21 -6.49 -5.19
N SER A 57 10.32 -7.59 -4.45
CA SER A 57 11.26 -8.66 -4.75
C SER A 57 10.96 -9.33 -6.08
N HIS A 58 9.68 -9.59 -6.36
CA HIS A 58 9.25 -10.22 -7.61
C HIS A 58 9.57 -9.35 -8.82
N TYR A 59 9.17 -8.08 -8.79
CA TYR A 59 9.41 -7.18 -9.93
C TYR A 59 10.91 -6.90 -10.12
N LYS A 60 11.66 -6.76 -9.03
CA LYS A 60 13.11 -6.60 -9.10
C LYS A 60 13.78 -7.81 -9.77
N SER A 61 13.30 -9.01 -9.52
CA SER A 61 13.82 -10.22 -10.18
C SER A 61 13.60 -10.20 -11.69
N GLN A 62 12.60 -9.45 -12.16
CA GLN A 62 12.31 -9.24 -13.58
C GLN A 62 12.93 -7.96 -14.13
N LYS A 63 13.81 -7.29 -13.36
CA LYS A 63 14.44 -6.01 -13.69
C LYS A 63 13.44 -4.89 -13.92
N LEU A 64 12.32 -4.93 -13.20
CA LEU A 64 11.28 -3.92 -13.23
C LEU A 64 11.20 -3.20 -11.89
N GLU A 65 10.88 -1.93 -11.94
CA GLU A 65 10.64 -1.11 -10.77
C GLU A 65 9.16 -0.80 -10.67
N ILE A 66 8.62 -0.80 -9.44
CA ILE A 66 7.24 -0.47 -9.16
C ILE A 66 7.15 0.63 -8.12
N ASN A 67 6.08 1.39 -8.17
CA ASN A 67 5.78 2.43 -7.21
C ASN A 67 4.57 2.02 -6.39
N ILE A 68 4.70 2.10 -5.08
CA ILE A 68 3.67 1.68 -4.13
C ILE A 68 3.32 2.84 -3.20
N LEU A 69 2.03 3.07 -3.03
CA LEU A 69 1.51 4.04 -2.06
C LEU A 69 0.80 3.32 -0.93
N VAL A 70 1.12 3.69 0.30
CA VAL A 70 0.39 3.26 1.49
C VAL A 70 -0.30 4.48 2.08
N VAL A 71 -1.60 4.39 2.28
CA VAL A 71 -2.43 5.50 2.74
C VAL A 71 -2.99 5.18 4.12
N ALA A 72 -2.89 6.12 5.03
CA ALA A 72 -3.54 6.07 6.33
C ALA A 72 -4.14 7.44 6.65
N HIS A 73 -5.11 7.47 7.56
CA HIS A 73 -5.74 8.73 7.94
C HIS A 73 -5.17 9.32 9.23
N ARG A 74 -4.46 8.52 10.03
CA ARG A 74 -3.82 8.98 11.28
C ARG A 74 -2.32 9.11 11.09
N ILE A 75 -1.77 10.21 11.59
CA ILE A 75 -0.34 10.52 11.48
C ILE A 75 0.51 9.45 12.16
N GLU A 76 0.09 8.98 13.32
CA GLU A 76 0.81 7.98 14.10
C GLU A 76 0.95 6.65 13.34
N LEU A 77 -0.05 6.32 12.52
CA LEU A 77 -0.01 5.11 11.70
C LEU A 77 1.05 5.20 10.61
N LEU A 78 1.29 6.39 10.06
CA LEU A 78 2.31 6.57 9.02
C LEU A 78 3.71 6.20 9.53
N ASP A 79 4.05 6.62 10.74
CA ASP A 79 5.34 6.28 11.33
C ASP A 79 5.46 4.79 11.65
N GLN A 80 4.38 4.17 12.10
CA GLN A 80 4.34 2.72 12.34
C GLN A 80 4.53 1.92 11.06
N ILE A 81 3.87 2.35 9.98
CA ILE A 81 4.00 1.72 8.66
C ILE A 81 5.44 1.86 8.17
N ALA A 82 6.00 3.05 8.26
CA ALA A 82 7.38 3.30 7.85
C ALA A 82 8.38 2.44 8.65
N ALA A 83 8.17 2.29 9.96
CA ALA A 83 9.00 1.44 10.78
C ALA A 83 8.90 -0.04 10.36
N SER A 84 7.71 -0.51 10.05
CA SER A 84 7.48 -1.87 9.58
C SER A 84 8.17 -2.13 8.23
N LEU A 85 8.08 -1.17 7.30
CA LEU A 85 8.80 -1.23 6.02
C LEU A 85 10.31 -1.26 6.23
N ASN A 86 10.80 -0.44 7.14
CA ASN A 86 12.23 -0.38 7.44
C ASN A 86 12.78 -1.71 7.98
N ASN A 87 11.96 -2.46 8.73
CA ASN A 87 12.33 -3.80 9.20
C ASN A 87 12.55 -4.79 8.04
N TYR A 88 11.95 -4.53 6.88
CA TYR A 88 12.18 -5.30 5.65
C TYR A 88 13.28 -4.71 4.77
N GLY A 89 13.95 -3.63 5.23
CA GLY A 89 14.94 -2.94 4.43
C GLY A 89 14.36 -2.12 3.29
N ILE A 90 13.11 -1.69 3.41
CA ILE A 90 12.41 -0.92 2.38
C ILE A 90 12.35 0.54 2.82
N PRO A 91 13.14 1.44 2.20
CA PRO A 91 13.04 2.86 2.49
C PRO A 91 11.75 3.44 1.91
N CYS A 92 11.15 4.41 2.58
CA CYS A 92 9.96 5.08 2.08
C CYS A 92 10.06 6.59 2.23
N GLY A 93 9.30 7.30 1.38
CA GLY A 93 9.06 8.72 1.52
C GLY A 93 7.73 8.97 2.21
N PHE A 94 7.47 10.22 2.61
CA PHE A 94 6.24 10.64 3.26
C PHE A 94 5.56 11.74 2.46
N ILE A 95 4.24 11.67 2.37
CA ILE A 95 3.39 12.73 1.82
C ILE A 95 2.37 13.10 2.90
N GLN A 96 2.75 14.01 3.78
CA GLN A 96 1.95 14.37 4.95
C GLN A 96 2.28 15.77 5.41
N GLY A 97 1.30 16.65 5.38
CA GLY A 97 1.40 18.03 5.86
C GLY A 97 2.60 18.76 5.26
N THR A 98 3.42 19.34 6.12
CA THR A 98 4.65 20.06 5.75
C THR A 98 5.91 19.20 5.84
N ARG A 99 5.75 17.91 6.07
CA ARG A 99 6.87 16.98 6.16
C ARG A 99 7.65 16.96 4.85
N GLU A 100 8.99 16.92 4.94
CA GLU A 100 9.85 16.88 3.77
C GLU A 100 9.52 15.66 2.90
N GLN A 101 9.38 15.89 1.59
CA GLN A 101 9.02 14.85 0.64
C GLN A 101 10.25 14.30 -0.06
N HIS A 102 10.35 12.97 -0.11
CA HIS A 102 11.38 12.24 -0.84
C HIS A 102 10.72 11.41 -1.94
N LEU A 103 10.21 12.10 -2.96
CA LEU A 103 9.39 11.50 -4.01
C LEU A 103 10.14 10.52 -4.92
N TRP A 104 11.47 10.49 -4.84
CA TRP A 104 12.27 9.48 -5.56
C TRP A 104 12.17 8.09 -4.95
N GLN A 105 11.70 7.97 -3.72
CA GLN A 105 11.49 6.68 -3.10
C GLN A 105 10.34 5.95 -3.77
N ARG A 106 10.52 4.66 -4.02
CA ARG A 106 9.52 3.83 -4.71
C ARG A 106 8.29 3.57 -3.85
N VAL A 107 8.44 3.55 -2.54
CA VAL A 107 7.33 3.42 -1.61
C VAL A 107 7.09 4.75 -0.93
N GLN A 108 5.85 5.21 -1.01
CA GLN A 108 5.40 6.44 -0.35
C GLN A 108 4.35 6.10 0.69
N VAL A 109 4.43 6.75 1.84
CA VAL A 109 3.43 6.64 2.90
C VAL A 109 2.79 8.02 3.06
N GLY A 110 1.48 8.10 2.94
CA GLY A 110 0.79 9.39 2.95
C GLY A 110 -0.53 9.40 3.70
N SER A 111 -0.90 10.58 4.20
CA SER A 111 -2.25 10.81 4.71
C SER A 111 -3.17 11.15 3.55
N ILE A 112 -4.42 10.67 3.61
CA ILE A 112 -5.36 10.87 2.51
C ILE A 112 -5.59 12.36 2.19
N LEU A 113 -5.71 13.20 3.18
CA LEU A 113 -5.96 14.62 2.98
C LEU A 113 -4.76 15.34 2.33
N SER A 114 -3.55 14.94 2.68
CA SER A 114 -2.35 15.47 2.03
C SER A 114 -2.20 15.01 0.59
N LEU A 115 -2.54 13.76 0.32
CA LEU A 115 -2.43 13.16 -1.02
C LEU A 115 -3.36 13.83 -2.03
N ILE A 116 -4.57 14.22 -1.61
CA ILE A 116 -5.56 14.85 -2.49
C ILE A 116 -5.55 16.38 -2.44
N SER A 117 -4.65 16.98 -1.65
CA SER A 117 -4.56 18.44 -1.56
C SER A 117 -4.09 19.04 -2.89
N GLU A 118 -4.58 20.23 -3.22
CA GLU A 118 -4.16 20.94 -4.44
C GLU A 118 -2.64 21.12 -4.48
N ARG A 119 -2.04 21.38 -3.32
CA ARG A 119 -0.60 21.58 -3.19
C ARG A 119 0.20 20.36 -3.69
N ASN A 120 -0.28 19.15 -3.45
CA ASN A 120 0.44 17.92 -3.73
C ASN A 120 -0.03 17.18 -4.99
N GLU A 121 -1.16 17.59 -5.57
CA GLU A 121 -1.81 16.84 -6.65
C GLU A 121 -0.87 16.49 -7.81
N MET A 122 -0.14 17.48 -8.33
CA MET A 122 0.76 17.25 -9.46
C MET A 122 1.91 16.31 -9.10
N SER A 123 2.50 16.48 -7.92
CA SER A 123 3.58 15.62 -7.45
C SER A 123 3.12 14.19 -7.25
N VAL A 124 1.93 14.02 -6.68
CA VAL A 124 1.33 12.71 -6.44
C VAL A 124 1.04 12.00 -7.77
N ARG A 125 0.44 12.70 -8.74
CA ARG A 125 0.18 12.13 -10.07
C ARG A 125 1.45 11.66 -10.78
N ARG A 126 2.55 12.38 -10.61
CA ARG A 126 3.84 12.04 -11.22
C ARG A 126 4.47 10.78 -10.65
N CYS A 127 4.08 10.36 -9.45
CA CYS A 127 4.58 9.14 -8.84
C CYS A 127 4.15 7.88 -9.58
N LYS A 128 3.06 7.91 -10.34
CA LYS A 128 2.58 6.79 -11.17
C LYS A 128 2.50 5.49 -10.38
N PHE A 129 1.74 5.48 -9.29
CA PHE A 129 1.63 4.33 -8.42
C PHE A 129 1.02 3.12 -9.13
N ASP A 130 1.66 1.97 -8.98
CA ASP A 130 1.19 0.69 -9.50
C ASP A 130 0.31 -0.05 -8.51
N PHE A 131 0.53 0.18 -7.20
CA PHE A 131 -0.23 -0.42 -6.11
C PHE A 131 -0.56 0.64 -5.07
N ILE A 132 -1.79 0.60 -4.57
CA ILE A 132 -2.24 1.48 -3.50
C ILE A 132 -2.84 0.63 -2.38
N ILE A 133 -2.30 0.77 -1.18
CA ILE A 133 -2.78 0.08 0.01
C ILE A 133 -3.36 1.12 0.96
N VAL A 134 -4.60 0.91 1.40
CA VAL A 134 -5.29 1.81 2.32
C VAL A 134 -5.48 1.10 3.65
N ASP A 135 -4.84 1.61 4.69
CA ASP A 135 -5.02 1.12 6.05
C ASP A 135 -6.19 1.86 6.72
N GLU A 136 -7.05 1.11 7.40
CA GLU A 136 -8.23 1.65 8.06
C GLU A 136 -9.15 2.41 7.08
N ALA A 137 -9.56 1.73 6.01
CA ALA A 137 -10.49 2.31 5.02
C ALA A 137 -11.87 2.55 5.65
N HIS A 138 -12.13 3.78 6.07
CA HIS A 138 -13.39 4.16 6.71
C HIS A 138 -14.34 4.85 5.73
N HIS A 139 -15.65 4.63 5.92
CA HIS A 139 -16.69 5.23 5.08
C HIS A 139 -16.70 6.76 5.13
N THR A 140 -16.29 7.36 6.24
CA THR A 140 -16.29 8.83 6.41
C THR A 140 -15.39 9.57 5.42
N LEU A 141 -14.42 8.89 4.81
CA LEU A 141 -13.51 9.46 3.83
C LEU A 141 -13.67 8.84 2.45
N ALA A 142 -14.82 8.23 2.18
CA ALA A 142 -15.06 7.51 0.92
C ALA A 142 -14.83 8.39 -0.33
N ASP A 143 -15.31 9.64 -0.32
CA ASP A 143 -15.13 10.55 -1.45
C ASP A 143 -13.67 10.92 -1.66
N SER A 144 -12.90 11.07 -0.57
CA SER A 144 -11.46 11.35 -0.62
C SER A 144 -10.70 10.19 -1.24
N TYR A 145 -11.01 8.97 -0.84
CA TYR A 145 -10.38 7.77 -1.41
C TYR A 145 -10.75 7.59 -2.87
N LYS A 146 -12.01 7.84 -3.23
CA LYS A 146 -12.44 7.80 -4.63
C LYS A 146 -11.64 8.79 -5.48
N ARG A 147 -11.48 10.02 -5.00
CA ARG A 147 -10.69 11.04 -5.68
C ARG A 147 -9.25 10.60 -5.89
N LEU A 148 -8.63 9.99 -4.87
CA LEU A 148 -7.28 9.44 -4.98
C LEU A 148 -7.22 8.32 -6.02
N PHE A 149 -8.16 7.38 -5.97
CA PHE A 149 -8.18 6.23 -6.88
C PHE A 149 -8.42 6.63 -8.33
N ASP A 150 -9.23 7.66 -8.57
CA ASP A 150 -9.47 8.19 -9.91
C ASP A 150 -8.19 8.79 -10.55
N MET A 151 -7.22 9.16 -9.73
CA MET A 151 -5.90 9.61 -10.22
C MET A 151 -5.05 8.43 -10.74
N PHE A 152 -5.33 7.21 -10.29
CA PHE A 152 -4.56 6.01 -10.63
C PHE A 152 -5.50 4.86 -11.01
N PRO A 153 -6.23 4.98 -12.15
CA PRO A 153 -7.26 4.00 -12.49
C PRO A 153 -6.71 2.59 -12.75
N GLU A 154 -5.45 2.48 -13.16
CA GLU A 154 -4.83 1.20 -13.47
C GLU A 154 -4.09 0.57 -12.29
N ALA A 155 -3.96 1.28 -11.16
CA ALA A 155 -3.31 0.73 -9.99
C ALA A 155 -4.14 -0.38 -9.36
N LYS A 156 -3.48 -1.43 -8.88
CA LYS A 156 -4.11 -2.43 -8.02
C LYS A 156 -4.27 -1.86 -6.63
N LYS A 157 -5.42 -2.09 -6.01
CA LYS A 157 -5.79 -1.47 -4.74
C LYS A 157 -6.14 -2.52 -3.69
N LEU A 158 -5.69 -2.28 -2.48
CA LEU A 158 -6.01 -3.09 -1.31
C LEU A 158 -6.47 -2.18 -0.18
N GLY A 159 -7.71 -2.37 0.26
CA GLY A 159 -8.19 -1.76 1.49
C GLY A 159 -8.11 -2.77 2.63
N VAL A 160 -7.58 -2.36 3.76
CA VAL A 160 -7.52 -3.20 4.95
C VAL A 160 -8.31 -2.51 6.06
N THR A 161 -9.23 -3.25 6.68
CA THR A 161 -10.12 -2.72 7.70
C THR A 161 -10.35 -3.74 8.82
N ALA A 162 -10.81 -3.23 9.96
CA ALA A 162 -11.20 -4.08 11.07
C ALA A 162 -12.56 -4.75 10.86
#